data_1e378e127dce47f7fc24421b9c79fe22
#
_entry.id   1e378e127dce47f7fc24421b9c79fe22
#
_cell.length_a   1.000
_cell.length_b   1.000
_cell.length_c   1.000
_cell.angle_alpha   90.00
_cell.angle_beta   90.00
_cell.angle_gamma   90.00
#
_symmetry.space_group_name_H-M   'P 1'
#
loop_
_entity.id
_entity.type
_entity.pdbx_description
1 polymer ?
#
loop_
_entity_poly.entity_id
_entity_poly.type
_entity_poly.pdbx_seq_one_letter_code
_entity_poly.pdbx_strand_id
1 'polypeptide(L)'
;MSILDLPIARLDGTATTLGEMTDGRPALLVNVASKCGLTPQYTGLEQLHETYAERGFTVVGLPCNQFMGQEPGTAEEIQEFCSATYGVTFPMTEKIEVNGEGRHPLYAELTGTPNEQGEAGDVTWNFEKFLLAADGTVVARFSPGVEPQDPRLVTAVEGIVG
;
A
#
# COMPACT_ATOMS: atom_id res chain seq x y z
N MET A 1 -8.09 -17.70 -8.77
CA MET A 1 -7.21 -16.66 -9.33
C MET A 1 -6.52 -15.93 -8.20
N SER A 2 -5.21 -15.76 -8.29
CA SER A 2 -4.44 -15.01 -7.29
C SER A 2 -4.70 -13.52 -7.42
N ILE A 3 -4.63 -12.78 -6.30
CA ILE A 3 -4.72 -11.32 -6.35
C ILE A 3 -3.55 -10.72 -7.15
N LEU A 4 -2.45 -11.45 -7.30
CA LEU A 4 -1.32 -11.00 -8.13
C LEU A 4 -1.68 -10.86 -9.60
N ASP A 5 -2.71 -11.57 -10.07
CA ASP A 5 -3.15 -11.51 -11.45
C ASP A 5 -4.11 -10.36 -11.74
N LEU A 6 -4.56 -9.64 -10.70
CA LEU A 6 -5.51 -8.55 -10.87
C LEU A 6 -4.91 -7.38 -11.65
N PRO A 7 -5.61 -6.90 -12.70
CA PRO A 7 -5.14 -5.73 -13.43
C PRO A 7 -5.25 -4.46 -12.58
N ILE A 8 -4.24 -3.63 -12.71
CA ILE A 8 -4.21 -2.32 -12.07
C ILE A 8 -3.29 -1.44 -12.91
N ALA A 9 -3.50 -0.13 -12.93
CA ALA A 9 -2.60 0.75 -13.65
C ALA A 9 -1.58 1.37 -12.70
N ARG A 10 -0.39 1.63 -13.22
CA ARG A 10 0.62 2.41 -12.49
C ARG A 10 0.17 3.87 -12.42
N LEU A 11 0.81 4.65 -11.58
CA LEU A 11 0.47 6.06 -11.40
C LEU A 11 0.55 6.84 -12.72
N ASP A 12 1.45 6.46 -13.61
CA ASP A 12 1.58 7.10 -14.94
C ASP A 12 0.53 6.61 -15.96
N GLY A 13 -0.37 5.73 -15.55
CA GLY A 13 -1.43 5.18 -16.40
C GLY A 13 -1.07 3.90 -17.13
N THR A 14 0.16 3.43 -17.03
CA THR A 14 0.59 2.19 -17.71
C THR A 14 -0.13 0.98 -17.12
N ALA A 15 -0.77 0.18 -17.99
CA ALA A 15 -1.47 -1.03 -17.57
C ALA A 15 -0.48 -2.08 -17.06
N THR A 16 -0.83 -2.72 -15.95
CA THR A 16 0.00 -3.77 -15.35
C THR A 16 -0.86 -4.70 -14.50
N THR A 17 -0.24 -5.59 -13.74
CA THR A 17 -0.91 -6.40 -12.72
C THR A 17 -0.21 -6.15 -11.39
N LEU A 18 -0.86 -6.52 -10.30
CA LEU A 18 -0.23 -6.40 -8.97
C LEU A 18 1.07 -7.20 -8.93
N GLY A 19 1.06 -8.43 -9.48
CA GLY A 19 2.25 -9.28 -9.52
C GLY A 19 3.43 -8.68 -10.26
N GLU A 20 3.16 -7.97 -11.36
CA GLU A 20 4.22 -7.25 -12.07
C GLU A 20 4.77 -6.08 -11.26
N MET A 21 3.89 -5.39 -10.52
CA MET A 21 4.33 -4.28 -9.67
C MET A 21 5.19 -4.76 -8.50
N THR A 22 4.87 -5.91 -7.92
CA THR A 22 5.65 -6.46 -6.81
C THR A 22 6.88 -7.22 -7.28
N ASP A 23 6.94 -7.57 -8.57
CA ASP A 23 8.06 -8.29 -9.18
C ASP A 23 8.40 -9.59 -8.44
N GLY A 24 7.35 -10.33 -8.04
CA GLY A 24 7.50 -11.60 -7.34
C GLY A 24 7.99 -11.48 -5.91
N ARG A 25 7.93 -10.29 -5.32
CA ARG A 25 8.44 -10.00 -3.97
C ARG A 25 7.32 -9.94 -2.94
N PRO A 26 7.60 -10.24 -1.66
CA PRO A 26 6.71 -9.83 -0.59
C PRO A 26 6.51 -8.32 -0.63
N ALA A 27 5.32 -7.85 -0.29
CA ALA A 27 4.97 -6.43 -0.44
C ALA A 27 4.12 -5.92 0.70
N LEU A 28 4.29 -4.65 1.04
CA LEU A 28 3.39 -3.92 1.93
C LEU A 28 2.54 -2.99 1.07
N LEU A 29 1.23 -3.23 1.04
CA LEU A 29 0.30 -2.41 0.27
C LEU A 29 -0.32 -1.37 1.20
N VAL A 30 -0.26 -0.10 0.80
CA VAL A 30 -0.73 1.02 1.63
C VAL A 30 -1.58 1.96 0.80
N ASN A 31 -2.81 2.22 1.24
CA ASN A 31 -3.62 3.26 0.62
C ASN A 31 -3.15 4.62 1.12
N VAL A 32 -2.74 5.49 0.22
CA VAL A 32 -2.03 6.72 0.56
C VAL A 32 -2.80 7.97 0.17
N ALA A 33 -2.44 9.10 0.82
CA ALA A 33 -3.01 10.40 0.53
C ALA A 33 -1.99 11.50 0.81
N SER A 34 -2.11 12.61 0.06
CA SER A 34 -1.16 13.71 0.12
C SER A 34 -1.50 14.77 1.17
N LYS A 35 -2.74 14.79 1.67
CA LYS A 35 -3.25 15.85 2.56
C LYS A 35 -3.84 15.32 3.86
N CYS A 36 -3.33 14.19 4.33
CA CYS A 36 -3.76 13.54 5.57
C CYS A 36 -2.81 13.90 6.72
N GLY A 37 -3.31 13.90 7.95
CA GLY A 37 -2.45 14.03 9.13
C GLY A 37 -1.43 12.91 9.25
N LEU A 38 -1.68 11.75 8.62
CA LEU A 38 -0.76 10.62 8.60
C LEU A 38 0.20 10.63 7.39
N THR A 39 0.08 11.61 6.48
CA THR A 39 0.95 11.71 5.31
C THR A 39 2.45 11.65 5.65
N PRO A 40 2.93 12.19 6.79
CA PRO A 40 4.33 12.01 7.16
C PRO A 40 4.79 10.56 7.29
N GLN A 41 3.90 9.59 7.35
CA GLN A 41 4.27 8.17 7.32
C GLN A 41 4.97 7.77 6.02
N TYR A 42 4.88 8.56 4.96
CA TYR A 42 5.67 8.34 3.75
C TYR A 42 7.16 8.19 4.04
N THR A 43 7.67 8.98 4.99
CA THR A 43 9.09 8.89 5.38
C THR A 43 9.45 7.49 5.88
N GLY A 44 8.63 6.96 6.79
CA GLY A 44 8.85 5.60 7.33
C GLY A 44 8.63 4.51 6.29
N LEU A 45 7.67 4.71 5.38
CA LEU A 45 7.41 3.75 4.29
C LEU A 45 8.60 3.69 3.33
N GLU A 46 9.17 4.83 2.97
CA GLU A 46 10.34 4.86 2.09
C GLU A 46 11.55 4.22 2.78
N GLN A 47 11.76 4.50 4.07
CA GLN A 47 12.82 3.86 4.84
C GLN A 47 12.65 2.34 4.88
N LEU A 48 11.44 1.86 5.08
CA LEU A 48 11.13 0.43 5.08
C LEU A 48 11.45 -0.19 3.72
N HIS A 49 11.03 0.49 2.65
CA HIS A 49 11.29 0.05 1.29
C HIS A 49 12.79 -0.05 1.02
N GLU A 50 13.56 0.98 1.35
CA GLU A 50 15.01 1.01 1.12
C GLU A 50 15.74 -0.03 1.97
N THR A 51 15.34 -0.19 3.21
CA THR A 51 15.98 -1.13 4.14
C THR A 51 15.86 -2.58 3.67
N TYR A 52 14.70 -2.96 3.12
CA TYR A 52 14.42 -4.35 2.77
C TYR A 52 14.45 -4.63 1.27
N ALA A 53 14.69 -3.63 0.42
CA ALA A 53 14.73 -3.82 -1.04
C ALA A 53 15.74 -4.89 -1.46
N GLU A 54 16.92 -4.89 -0.86
CA GLU A 54 17.98 -5.87 -1.17
C GLU A 54 17.60 -7.29 -0.73
N ARG A 55 16.70 -7.41 0.23
CA ARG A 55 16.19 -8.71 0.70
C ARG A 55 14.94 -9.14 -0.08
N GLY A 56 14.62 -8.45 -1.17
CA GLY A 56 13.52 -8.80 -2.06
C GLY A 56 12.15 -8.38 -1.53
N PHE A 57 12.04 -7.19 -0.97
CA PHE A 57 10.77 -6.64 -0.47
C PHE A 57 10.46 -5.33 -1.18
N THR A 58 9.17 -5.00 -1.31
CA THR A 58 8.75 -3.71 -1.85
C THR A 58 7.55 -3.16 -1.07
N VAL A 59 7.45 -1.83 -1.03
CA VAL A 59 6.22 -1.13 -0.63
C VAL A 59 5.48 -0.77 -1.92
N VAL A 60 4.16 -0.82 -1.91
CA VAL A 60 3.34 -0.33 -3.03
C VAL A 60 2.33 0.67 -2.47
N GLY A 61 2.35 1.88 -3.00
CA GLY A 61 1.40 2.93 -2.62
C GLY A 61 0.20 2.94 -3.56
N LEU A 62 -1.00 3.01 -3.00
CA LEU A 62 -2.26 3.02 -3.76
C LEU A 62 -3.05 4.27 -3.37
N PRO A 63 -2.94 5.37 -4.15
CA PRO A 63 -3.64 6.61 -3.82
C PRO A 63 -5.15 6.42 -3.77
N CYS A 64 -5.80 7.02 -2.78
CA CYS A 64 -7.25 6.92 -2.60
C CYS A 64 -7.80 8.24 -2.04
N ASN A 65 -8.90 8.74 -2.64
CA ASN A 65 -9.50 10.02 -2.27
C ASN A 65 -10.78 9.87 -1.43
N GLN A 66 -11.07 8.66 -0.92
CA GLN A 66 -12.35 8.39 -0.23
C GLN A 66 -12.40 8.88 1.21
N PHE A 67 -11.27 9.21 1.83
CA PHE A 67 -11.22 9.62 3.22
C PHE A 67 -11.08 11.14 3.31
N MET A 68 -12.21 11.83 3.42
CA MET A 68 -12.29 13.29 3.53
C MET A 68 -11.70 14.03 2.32
N GLY A 69 -11.62 13.37 1.16
CA GLY A 69 -11.08 13.99 -0.04
C GLY A 69 -9.62 14.42 0.09
N GLN A 70 -8.83 13.67 0.83
CA GLN A 70 -7.43 14.05 1.15
C GLN A 70 -6.41 13.65 0.07
N GLU A 71 -6.88 13.10 -1.07
CA GLU A 71 -6.05 12.84 -2.24
C GLU A 71 -6.73 13.41 -3.49
N PRO A 72 -6.95 14.74 -3.58
CA PRO A 72 -7.71 15.33 -4.68
C PRO A 72 -6.90 15.57 -5.95
N GLY A 73 -5.57 15.41 -5.88
CA GLY A 73 -4.68 15.75 -6.99
C GLY A 73 -4.76 14.82 -8.17
N THR A 74 -4.22 15.26 -9.30
CA THR A 74 -4.02 14.41 -10.48
C THR A 74 -2.86 13.45 -10.24
N ALA A 75 -2.72 12.46 -11.13
CA ALA A 75 -1.58 11.54 -11.06
C ALA A 75 -0.24 12.28 -11.10
N GLU A 76 -0.14 13.31 -11.95
CA GLU A 76 1.08 14.11 -12.04
C GLU A 76 1.38 14.88 -10.76
N GLU A 77 0.35 15.44 -10.14
CA GLU A 77 0.48 16.18 -8.88
C GLU A 77 0.88 15.23 -7.73
N ILE A 78 0.32 14.03 -7.70
CA ILE A 78 0.67 13.03 -6.70
C ILE A 78 2.13 12.58 -6.88
N GLN A 79 2.53 12.32 -8.12
CA GLN A 79 3.91 11.93 -8.44
C GLN A 79 4.91 13.00 -7.99
N GLU A 80 4.64 14.24 -8.31
CA GLU A 80 5.52 15.35 -7.95
C GLU A 80 5.59 15.53 -6.43
N PHE A 81 4.44 15.48 -5.76
CA PHE A 81 4.39 15.61 -4.31
C PHE A 81 5.22 14.52 -3.62
N CYS A 82 5.04 13.27 -4.02
CA CYS A 82 5.77 12.14 -3.42
C CYS A 82 7.27 12.24 -3.67
N SER A 83 7.68 12.58 -4.90
CA SER A 83 9.10 12.71 -5.24
C SER A 83 9.74 13.91 -4.53
N ALA A 84 9.13 15.09 -4.63
CA ALA A 84 9.73 16.33 -4.14
C ALA A 84 9.72 16.44 -2.63
N THR A 85 8.63 15.99 -1.99
CA THR A 85 8.45 16.17 -0.55
C THR A 85 9.02 15.02 0.27
N TYR A 86 8.88 13.78 -0.21
CA TYR A 86 9.26 12.59 0.56
C TYR A 86 10.29 11.69 -0.11
N GLY A 87 10.68 11.99 -1.35
CA GLY A 87 11.67 11.19 -2.08
C GLY A 87 11.23 9.74 -2.28
N VAL A 88 9.93 9.52 -2.52
CA VAL A 88 9.36 8.19 -2.67
C VAL A 88 9.94 7.50 -3.90
N THR A 89 10.48 6.28 -3.72
CA THR A 89 11.01 5.45 -4.80
C THR A 89 10.23 4.16 -5.02
N PHE A 90 9.35 3.79 -4.09
CA PHE A 90 8.54 2.58 -4.27
C PHE A 90 7.45 2.80 -5.34
N PRO A 91 6.98 1.71 -5.99
CA PRO A 91 5.95 1.83 -7.02
C PRO A 91 4.62 2.31 -6.45
N MET A 92 3.87 3.05 -7.28
CA MET A 92 2.54 3.54 -6.93
C MET A 92 1.57 3.24 -8.06
N THR A 93 0.31 3.03 -7.70
CA THR A 93 -0.76 2.80 -8.66
C THR A 93 -1.50 4.09 -9.00
N GLU A 94 -2.39 4.02 -9.98
CA GLU A 94 -3.38 5.06 -10.21
C GLU A 94 -4.28 5.18 -8.98
N LYS A 95 -5.00 6.30 -8.89
CA LYS A 95 -5.97 6.51 -7.80
C LYS A 95 -7.10 5.47 -7.93
N ILE A 96 -7.41 4.80 -6.81
CA ILE A 96 -8.43 3.76 -6.77
C ILE A 96 -9.42 4.02 -5.62
N GLU A 97 -10.51 3.26 -5.60
CA GLU A 97 -11.41 3.21 -4.46
C GLU A 97 -11.16 1.92 -3.69
N VAL A 98 -11.13 2.02 -2.37
CA VAL A 98 -10.85 0.87 -1.50
C VAL A 98 -12.09 0.36 -0.77
N ASN A 99 -13.17 1.16 -0.72
CA ASN A 99 -14.44 0.83 -0.08
C ASN A 99 -15.61 1.15 -1.02
N GLY A 100 -16.77 0.56 -0.74
CA GLY A 100 -18.02 0.87 -1.42
C GLY A 100 -18.19 0.18 -2.76
N GLU A 101 -19.14 0.65 -3.55
CA GLU A 101 -19.51 0.01 -4.82
C GLU A 101 -18.38 0.04 -5.85
N GLY A 102 -17.56 1.10 -5.84
CA GLY A 102 -16.44 1.25 -6.75
C GLY A 102 -15.16 0.60 -6.26
N ARG A 103 -15.21 -0.16 -5.17
CA ARG A 103 -14.04 -0.78 -4.57
C ARG A 103 -13.28 -1.63 -5.59
N HIS A 104 -11.97 -1.38 -5.71
CA HIS A 104 -11.12 -2.18 -6.58
C HIS A 104 -11.14 -3.65 -6.13
N PRO A 105 -11.18 -4.62 -7.06
CA PRO A 105 -11.20 -6.05 -6.71
C PRO A 105 -10.11 -6.48 -5.75
N LEU A 106 -8.94 -5.84 -5.80
CA LEU A 106 -7.85 -6.09 -4.86
C LEU A 106 -8.33 -5.89 -3.41
N TYR A 107 -9.01 -4.78 -3.14
CA TYR A 107 -9.46 -4.49 -1.78
C TYR A 107 -10.66 -5.33 -1.36
N ALA A 108 -11.41 -5.88 -2.31
CA ALA A 108 -12.45 -6.84 -1.98
C ALA A 108 -11.85 -8.08 -1.31
N GLU A 109 -10.65 -8.48 -1.75
CA GLU A 109 -9.93 -9.60 -1.13
C GLU A 109 -9.22 -9.18 0.17
N LEU A 110 -8.52 -8.03 0.15
CA LEU A 110 -7.74 -7.58 1.30
C LEU A 110 -8.59 -7.35 2.55
N THR A 111 -9.78 -6.79 2.39
CA THR A 111 -10.62 -6.39 3.54
C THR A 111 -11.20 -7.57 4.31
N GLY A 112 -11.06 -8.79 3.80
CA GLY A 112 -11.40 -10.00 4.55
C GLY A 112 -10.37 -10.38 5.61
N THR A 113 -9.20 -9.75 5.60
CA THR A 113 -8.13 -10.04 6.56
C THR A 113 -8.28 -9.18 7.81
N PRO A 114 -8.18 -9.76 9.03
CA PRO A 114 -8.23 -8.97 10.26
C PRO A 114 -6.93 -8.20 10.52
N ASN A 115 -7.06 -7.06 11.22
CA ASN A 115 -5.91 -6.25 11.63
C ASN A 115 -5.31 -6.76 12.94
N GLU A 116 -4.37 -5.98 13.50
CA GLU A 116 -3.69 -6.35 14.75
C GLU A 116 -4.64 -6.45 15.96
N GLN A 117 -5.86 -5.92 15.84
CA GLN A 117 -6.89 -6.00 16.88
C GLN A 117 -7.92 -7.10 16.61
N GLY A 118 -7.72 -7.89 15.54
CA GLY A 118 -8.64 -8.94 15.14
C GLY A 118 -9.89 -8.44 14.39
N GLU A 119 -9.84 -7.22 13.85
CA GLU A 119 -10.97 -6.61 13.15
C GLU A 119 -10.78 -6.64 11.64
N ALA A 120 -11.75 -7.21 10.93
CA ALA A 120 -11.80 -7.20 9.47
C ALA A 120 -12.87 -6.21 9.01
N GLY A 121 -13.00 -6.04 7.69
CA GLY A 121 -14.01 -5.17 7.10
C GLY A 121 -13.37 -4.00 6.35
N ASP A 122 -14.16 -2.99 6.05
CA ASP A 122 -13.73 -1.83 5.26
C ASP A 122 -12.47 -1.18 5.79
N VAL A 123 -11.69 -0.61 4.87
CA VAL A 123 -10.54 0.23 5.22
C VAL A 123 -11.04 1.43 6.03
N THR A 124 -10.41 1.71 7.15
CA THR A 124 -10.91 2.70 8.12
C THR A 124 -10.42 4.11 7.88
N TRP A 125 -9.25 4.26 7.26
CA TRP A 125 -8.65 5.58 6.98
C TRP A 125 -7.49 5.44 6.02
N ASN A 126 -6.89 6.57 5.62
CA ASN A 126 -5.65 6.57 4.85
C ASN A 126 -4.52 5.89 5.63
N PHE A 127 -3.57 5.30 4.91
CA PHE A 127 -2.38 4.64 5.48
C PHE A 127 -2.66 3.37 6.27
N GLU A 128 -3.73 2.66 5.93
CA GLU A 128 -3.92 1.30 6.41
C GLU A 128 -3.03 0.37 5.59
N LYS A 129 -2.44 -0.65 6.23
CA LYS A 129 -1.39 -1.47 5.62
C LYS A 129 -1.81 -2.92 5.53
N PHE A 130 -1.49 -3.55 4.41
CA PHE A 130 -1.69 -4.98 4.18
C PHE A 130 -0.38 -5.60 3.74
N LEU A 131 0.07 -6.65 4.44
CA LEU A 131 1.33 -7.32 4.15
C LEU A 131 1.05 -8.59 3.36
N LEU A 132 1.70 -8.71 2.19
CA LEU A 132 1.56 -9.86 1.29
C LEU A 132 2.85 -10.66 1.24
N ALA A 133 2.72 -11.99 1.30
CA ALA A 133 3.82 -12.88 0.95
C ALA A 133 4.02 -12.85 -0.57
N ALA A 134 5.15 -13.37 -1.03
CA ALA A 134 5.51 -13.39 -2.46
C ALA A 134 4.47 -14.09 -3.33
N ASP A 135 3.76 -15.07 -2.78
CA ASP A 135 2.74 -15.83 -3.51
C ASP A 135 1.37 -15.15 -3.55
N GLY A 136 1.26 -13.95 -2.96
CA GLY A 136 0.01 -13.19 -2.91
C GLY A 136 -0.86 -13.46 -1.69
N THR A 137 -0.42 -14.32 -0.78
CA THR A 137 -1.15 -14.56 0.47
C THR A 137 -1.09 -13.32 1.36
N VAL A 138 -2.23 -12.87 1.87
CA VAL A 138 -2.29 -11.75 2.81
C VAL A 138 -1.96 -12.30 4.19
N VAL A 139 -0.82 -11.89 4.74
CA VAL A 139 -0.32 -12.45 6.00
C VAL A 139 -0.57 -11.56 7.20
N ALA A 140 -0.83 -10.27 6.99
CA ALA A 140 -1.12 -9.34 8.09
C ALA A 140 -1.80 -8.08 7.59
N ARG A 141 -2.49 -7.38 8.49
CA ARG A 141 -3.11 -6.09 8.25
C ARG A 141 -2.86 -5.22 9.47
N PHE A 142 -2.49 -3.96 9.25
CA PHE A 142 -2.21 -3.00 10.32
C PHE A 142 -3.06 -1.75 10.16
N SER A 143 -3.63 -1.27 11.27
CA SER A 143 -4.44 -0.06 11.31
C SER A 143 -3.65 1.17 10.86
N PRO A 144 -4.33 2.22 10.38
CA PRO A 144 -3.67 3.43 9.88
C PRO A 144 -2.66 4.05 10.84
N GLY A 145 -2.97 4.07 12.15
CA GLY A 145 -2.08 4.66 13.15
C GLY A 145 -0.83 3.85 13.49
N VAL A 146 -0.73 2.61 12.99
CA VAL A 146 0.47 1.80 13.19
C VAL A 146 1.56 2.34 12.26
N GLU A 147 2.61 2.90 12.85
CA GLU A 147 3.71 3.50 12.08
C GLU A 147 4.47 2.43 11.30
N PRO A 148 5.06 2.79 10.13
CA PRO A 148 5.84 1.83 9.34
C PRO A 148 7.00 1.20 10.10
N GLN A 149 7.57 1.93 11.08
CA GLN A 149 8.67 1.43 11.90
C GLN A 149 8.23 0.76 13.21
N ASP A 150 6.91 0.58 13.40
CA ASP A 150 6.39 -0.12 14.58
C ASP A 150 6.98 -1.54 14.63
N PRO A 151 7.51 -1.98 15.79
CA PRO A 151 8.12 -3.32 15.89
C PRO A 151 7.23 -4.46 15.42
N ARG A 152 5.91 -4.36 15.60
CA ARG A 152 4.98 -5.39 15.14
C ARG A 152 5.01 -5.53 13.62
N LEU A 153 5.03 -4.39 12.92
CA LEU A 153 5.05 -4.37 11.46
C LEU A 153 6.41 -4.83 10.94
N VAL A 154 7.50 -4.28 11.50
CA VAL A 154 8.85 -4.63 11.09
C VAL A 154 9.12 -6.12 11.31
N THR A 155 8.70 -6.69 12.45
CA THR A 155 8.84 -8.12 12.73
C THR A 155 8.11 -8.96 11.70
N ALA A 156 6.90 -8.55 11.31
CA ALA A 156 6.12 -9.26 10.30
C ALA A 156 6.83 -9.23 8.94
N VAL A 157 7.41 -8.09 8.55
CA VAL A 157 8.18 -7.98 7.30
C VAL A 157 9.39 -8.91 7.35
N GLU A 158 10.14 -8.87 8.44
CA GLU A 158 11.32 -9.73 8.59
C GLU A 158 10.99 -11.21 8.53
N GLY A 159 9.78 -11.57 8.93
CA GLY A 159 9.32 -12.97 8.90
C GLY A 159 9.06 -13.52 7.50
N ILE A 160 8.92 -12.67 6.49
CA ILE A 160 8.57 -13.10 5.12
C ILE A 160 9.62 -12.74 4.07
N VAL A 161 10.64 -11.96 4.42
CA VAL A 161 11.72 -11.64 3.47
C VAL A 161 12.82 -12.69 3.55
N GLY A 162 13.58 -12.82 2.46
CA GLY A 162 14.67 -13.81 2.38
C GLY A 162 15.93 -13.43 3.14
#